data_eb4ac27a9466c25b6ab17f9931ac2982
#
_entry.id   eb4ac27a9466c25b6ab17f9931ac2982
#
_cell.length_a   1.000
_cell.length_b   1.000
_cell.length_c   1.000
_cell.angle_alpha   90.00
_cell.angle_beta   90.00
_cell.angle_gamma   90.00
#
_symmetry.space_group_name_H-M   'P 1'
#
loop_
_entity.id
_entity.type
_entity.pdbx_description
1 polymer ?
#
loop_
_entity_poly.entity_id
_entity_poly.type
_entity_poly.pdbx_seq_one_letter_code
_entity_poly.pdbx_strand_id
1 'polypeptide(L)'
;MRRRLLLTSLLLAACDNGSAPTHPTQDPAVNPLTEIKAKLAFTCVHEQIPSPSAEADELFQYARWLQKNNLLKQDKAVDLEIERLYRIASENGHYKANINLQNGTMRGHFTLSGAEHLRLSQQLIDVNVATGYYFIGVFLKNGSAGLKQDTAMSLRYFRKAADQGSAHAQYSVGDKLAPSDMAPEVARQMRRCAAEQGHGDAASDLGVNLQGLGQYQSALEAFQLGVAAGDDTSASFLSKGFLGPPSTDGLYYLGQQKDLERADRYKKIWSLLADYSYANPKVPEINDILPLPPAKLPTWDGKLQWLEARLANVPPKKPSEALIQQLAKAKLLEPATGRPTPASPTAVKPRFLPPDIITVNEQNIEWRLLG
;
A
#
# COMPACT_ATOMS: atom_id res chain seq x y z
N MET A 1 58.59 67.57 8.40
CA MET A 1 58.16 68.63 9.37
C MET A 1 57.20 67.98 10.34
N ARG A 2 57.62 67.75 11.58
CA ARG A 2 57.12 68.34 12.84
C ARG A 2 55.64 68.08 13.07
N ARG A 3 55.10 67.50 14.16
CA ARG A 3 55.59 67.47 15.56
C ARG A 3 54.77 66.39 16.32
N ARG A 4 55.43 65.81 17.29
CA ARG A 4 54.93 64.97 18.42
C ARG A 4 53.98 65.78 19.28
N LEU A 5 53.05 65.09 19.98
CA LEU A 5 52.85 65.33 21.43
C LEU A 5 52.18 64.08 22.10
N LEU A 6 52.88 63.63 23.11
CA LEU A 6 52.48 62.77 24.19
C LEU A 6 51.60 63.52 25.21
N LEU A 7 50.65 62.89 25.80
CA LEU A 7 50.35 63.15 27.23
C LEU A 7 49.59 61.97 27.87
N THR A 8 50.14 61.63 28.95
CA THR A 8 50.01 60.57 29.99
C THR A 8 48.71 60.68 30.81
N SER A 9 48.30 59.47 31.25
CA SER A 9 47.85 59.07 32.62
C SER A 9 46.51 59.56 33.15
N LEU A 10 45.63 58.62 33.53
CA LEU A 10 45.37 58.36 34.97
C LEU A 10 44.52 57.11 35.14
N LEU A 11 44.98 56.20 35.98
CA LEU A 11 44.26 55.07 36.55
C LEU A 11 43.20 55.57 37.52
N LEU A 12 42.00 55.02 37.45
CA LEU A 12 41.11 54.93 38.61
C LEU A 12 40.40 53.55 38.55
N ALA A 13 40.72 52.73 39.51
CA ALA A 13 40.01 51.48 39.78
C ALA A 13 38.71 51.80 40.50
N ALA A 14 37.63 51.27 40.01
CA ALA A 14 36.39 51.09 40.76
C ALA A 14 35.89 49.69 40.50
N CYS A 15 35.92 48.86 41.56
CA CYS A 15 35.19 47.59 41.64
C CYS A 15 33.71 47.93 41.70
N ASP A 16 32.97 47.43 40.73
CA ASP A 16 31.51 47.33 40.85
C ASP A 16 31.06 45.92 40.46
N ASN A 17 30.42 45.25 41.41
CA ASN A 17 29.80 43.96 41.27
C ASN A 17 28.51 44.17 40.44
N GLY A 18 28.62 44.00 39.13
CA GLY A 18 27.47 43.99 38.20
C GLY A 18 27.29 42.60 37.63
N SER A 19 26.24 41.90 38.07
CA SER A 19 25.77 40.67 37.49
C SER A 19 25.58 40.84 35.99
N ALA A 20 26.32 40.10 35.14
CA ALA A 20 26.14 40.08 33.72
C ALA A 20 24.73 39.56 33.38
N PRO A 21 23.97 40.22 32.49
CA PRO A 21 22.73 39.69 32.02
C PRO A 21 23.04 38.43 31.21
N THR A 22 22.51 37.31 31.68
CA THR A 22 22.44 36.06 30.88
C THR A 22 21.60 36.34 29.63
N HIS A 23 22.28 36.51 28.50
CA HIS A 23 21.58 36.47 27.20
C HIS A 23 20.89 35.08 27.13
N PRO A 24 19.58 35.04 26.84
CA PRO A 24 18.96 33.76 26.52
C PRO A 24 19.70 33.22 25.29
N THR A 25 20.27 32.04 25.43
CA THR A 25 20.75 31.24 24.30
C THR A 25 19.56 31.09 23.36
N GLN A 26 19.53 31.85 22.28
CA GLN A 26 18.63 31.58 21.17
C GLN A 26 18.97 30.18 20.69
N ASP A 27 18.05 29.23 20.90
CA ASP A 27 18.11 27.96 20.21
C ASP A 27 18.35 28.22 18.72
N PRO A 28 19.28 27.50 18.10
CA PRO A 28 19.57 27.70 16.69
C PRO A 28 18.26 27.56 15.93
N ALA A 29 17.85 28.61 15.20
CA ALA A 29 16.62 28.63 14.44
C ALA A 29 16.58 27.40 13.54
N VAL A 30 15.64 26.49 13.82
CA VAL A 30 15.47 25.26 13.02
C VAL A 30 15.24 25.67 11.58
N ASN A 31 16.03 25.14 10.67
CA ASN A 31 15.88 25.41 9.25
C ASN A 31 14.47 25.05 8.81
N PRO A 32 13.68 25.99 8.23
CA PRO A 32 12.32 25.73 7.79
C PRO A 32 12.19 24.51 6.88
N LEU A 33 13.20 24.20 6.05
CA LEU A 33 13.27 22.99 5.24
C LEU A 33 13.35 21.71 6.07
N THR A 34 14.03 21.75 7.23
CA THR A 34 14.12 20.63 8.15
C THR A 34 12.79 20.37 8.83
N GLU A 35 12.03 21.41 9.19
CA GLU A 35 10.67 21.27 9.72
C GLU A 35 9.71 20.69 8.68
N ILE A 36 9.77 21.15 7.43
CA ILE A 36 8.95 20.63 6.33
C ILE A 36 9.28 19.14 6.09
N LYS A 37 10.56 18.78 6.03
CA LYS A 37 10.99 17.38 5.88
C LYS A 37 10.56 16.49 7.06
N ALA A 38 10.61 17.01 8.29
CA ALA A 38 10.15 16.30 9.48
C ALA A 38 8.63 16.02 9.44
N LYS A 39 7.83 16.93 8.89
CA LYS A 39 6.37 16.75 8.72
C LYS A 39 6.02 15.76 7.63
N LEU A 40 6.92 15.52 6.66
CA LEU A 40 6.78 14.48 5.65
C LEU A 40 7.32 13.13 6.13
N ALA A 41 7.91 13.03 7.33
CA ALA A 41 8.45 11.79 7.86
C ALA A 41 7.40 10.67 7.81
N PHE A 42 7.84 9.49 7.36
CA PHE A 42 7.01 8.31 7.24
C PHE A 42 7.64 7.16 8.05
N THR A 43 6.82 6.47 8.81
CA THR A 43 7.20 5.22 9.47
C THR A 43 6.45 4.08 8.82
N CYS A 44 7.17 3.06 8.36
CA CYS A 44 6.55 1.89 7.75
C CYS A 44 5.71 1.14 8.79
N VAL A 45 4.45 1.00 8.48
CA VAL A 45 3.48 0.19 9.21
C VAL A 45 2.81 -0.73 8.20
N HIS A 46 2.62 -2.00 8.57
CA HIS A 46 1.87 -2.97 7.76
C HIS A 46 0.44 -3.08 8.26
N GLU A 47 -0.50 -3.16 7.34
CA GLU A 47 -1.92 -3.30 7.67
C GLU A 47 -2.18 -4.61 8.40
N GLN A 48 -2.90 -4.53 9.51
CA GLN A 48 -3.33 -5.69 10.27
C GLN A 48 -4.83 -5.89 10.09
N ILE A 49 -5.21 -7.05 9.56
CA ILE A 49 -6.62 -7.41 9.37
C ILE A 49 -6.99 -8.46 10.43
N PRO A 50 -7.95 -8.17 11.33
CA PRO A 50 -8.38 -9.12 12.35
C PRO A 50 -8.83 -10.46 11.74
N SER A 51 -8.51 -11.55 12.42
CA SER A 51 -8.93 -12.90 12.00
C SER A 51 -10.45 -13.06 12.14
N PRO A 52 -11.11 -13.65 11.13
CA PRO A 52 -12.53 -13.93 11.19
C PRO A 52 -12.86 -15.15 12.07
N SER A 53 -14.14 -15.39 12.34
CA SER A 53 -14.59 -16.69 12.84
C SER A 53 -14.45 -17.78 11.76
N ALA A 54 -14.38 -19.04 12.19
CA ALA A 54 -14.28 -20.18 11.27
C ALA A 54 -15.48 -20.26 10.31
N GLU A 55 -16.69 -19.95 10.81
CA GLU A 55 -17.92 -19.94 10.03
C GLU A 55 -17.92 -18.85 8.95
N ALA A 56 -17.49 -17.65 9.29
CA ALA A 56 -17.38 -16.56 8.31
C ALA A 56 -16.29 -16.84 7.27
N ASP A 57 -15.18 -17.48 7.70
CA ASP A 57 -14.10 -17.87 6.79
C ASP A 57 -14.54 -19.00 5.82
N GLU A 58 -15.38 -19.97 6.26
CA GLU A 58 -15.94 -21.01 5.37
C GLU A 58 -16.69 -20.37 4.18
N LEU A 59 -17.52 -19.35 4.44
CA LEU A 59 -18.19 -18.62 3.37
C LEU A 59 -17.20 -17.91 2.45
N PHE A 60 -16.22 -17.25 3.03
CA PHE A 60 -15.21 -16.48 2.29
C PHE A 60 -14.37 -17.38 1.38
N GLN A 61 -13.85 -18.50 1.89
CA GLN A 61 -13.03 -19.42 1.11
C GLN A 61 -13.80 -19.98 -0.09
N TYR A 62 -15.06 -20.37 0.12
CA TYR A 62 -15.89 -20.86 -0.98
C TYR A 62 -16.20 -19.78 -2.01
N ALA A 63 -16.54 -18.57 -1.57
CA ALA A 63 -16.73 -17.42 -2.46
C ALA A 63 -15.46 -17.10 -3.27
N ARG A 64 -14.27 -17.16 -2.65
CA ARG A 64 -12.99 -16.98 -3.33
C ARG A 64 -12.74 -18.04 -4.40
N TRP A 65 -13.06 -19.28 -4.11
CA TRP A 65 -12.96 -20.37 -5.08
C TRP A 65 -13.91 -20.17 -6.26
N LEU A 66 -15.17 -19.79 -6.01
CA LEU A 66 -16.13 -19.45 -7.07
C LEU A 66 -15.60 -18.29 -7.92
N GLN A 67 -15.13 -17.22 -7.29
CA GLN A 67 -14.60 -16.04 -7.98
C GLN A 67 -13.42 -16.40 -8.88
N LYS A 68 -12.45 -17.19 -8.38
CA LYS A 68 -11.30 -17.70 -9.13
C LYS A 68 -11.73 -18.48 -10.39
N ASN A 69 -12.80 -19.27 -10.29
CA ASN A 69 -13.31 -20.08 -11.39
C ASN A 69 -14.25 -19.30 -12.35
N ASN A 70 -14.72 -18.11 -11.93
CA ASN A 70 -15.58 -17.26 -12.74
C ASN A 70 -14.85 -16.14 -13.48
N LEU A 71 -13.55 -15.92 -13.24
CA LEU A 71 -12.79 -14.81 -13.81
C LEU A 71 -12.91 -14.70 -15.34
N LEU A 72 -12.82 -15.82 -16.04
CA LEU A 72 -12.93 -15.86 -17.53
C LEU A 72 -14.35 -16.14 -18.00
N LYS A 73 -15.15 -16.85 -17.21
CA LYS A 73 -16.54 -17.20 -17.58
C LYS A 73 -17.48 -16.01 -17.49
N GLN A 74 -17.25 -15.14 -16.48
CA GLN A 74 -18.07 -13.95 -16.21
C GLN A 74 -19.57 -14.26 -16.08
N ASP A 75 -19.89 -15.44 -15.55
CA ASP A 75 -21.27 -15.87 -15.30
C ASP A 75 -21.89 -15.01 -14.19
N LYS A 76 -22.95 -14.28 -14.54
CA LYS A 76 -23.64 -13.36 -13.63
C LYS A 76 -24.37 -14.09 -12.49
N ALA A 77 -24.85 -15.31 -12.71
CA ALA A 77 -25.45 -16.09 -11.64
C ALA A 77 -24.43 -16.50 -10.57
N VAL A 78 -23.19 -16.81 -11.01
CA VAL A 78 -22.08 -17.08 -10.11
C VAL A 78 -21.64 -15.80 -9.40
N ASP A 79 -21.59 -14.66 -10.06
CA ASP A 79 -21.28 -13.36 -9.44
C ASP A 79 -22.30 -13.02 -8.32
N LEU A 80 -23.60 -13.31 -8.52
CA LEU A 80 -24.63 -13.10 -7.48
C LEU A 80 -24.41 -14.00 -6.25
N GLU A 81 -24.00 -15.26 -6.44
CA GLU A 81 -23.70 -16.14 -5.31
C GLU A 81 -22.42 -15.70 -4.58
N ILE A 82 -21.40 -15.25 -5.31
CA ILE A 82 -20.18 -14.68 -4.70
C ILE A 82 -20.53 -13.43 -3.88
N GLU A 83 -21.35 -12.52 -4.44
CA GLU A 83 -21.81 -11.31 -3.75
C GLU A 83 -22.55 -11.67 -2.47
N ARG A 84 -23.50 -12.61 -2.53
CA ARG A 84 -24.27 -13.12 -1.39
C ARG A 84 -23.37 -13.58 -0.26
N LEU A 85 -22.41 -14.45 -0.57
CA LEU A 85 -21.50 -15.02 0.42
C LEU A 85 -20.56 -13.96 1.02
N TYR A 86 -20.02 -13.05 0.19
CA TYR A 86 -19.18 -11.96 0.69
C TYR A 86 -19.95 -10.99 1.58
N ARG A 87 -21.21 -10.66 1.26
CA ARG A 87 -22.06 -9.81 2.10
C ARG A 87 -22.24 -10.44 3.48
N ILE A 88 -22.65 -11.71 3.54
CA ILE A 88 -22.90 -12.40 4.81
C ILE A 88 -21.60 -12.55 5.61
N ALA A 89 -20.49 -12.96 4.98
CA ALA A 89 -19.21 -13.06 5.66
C ALA A 89 -18.72 -11.71 6.19
N SER A 90 -18.83 -10.63 5.40
CA SER A 90 -18.44 -9.27 5.77
C SER A 90 -19.18 -8.79 7.02
N GLU A 91 -20.50 -8.93 7.07
CA GLU A 91 -21.31 -8.52 8.22
C GLU A 91 -21.02 -9.38 9.47
N ASN A 92 -20.48 -10.59 9.30
CA ASN A 92 -20.03 -11.46 10.38
C ASN A 92 -18.52 -11.27 10.70
N GLY A 93 -17.95 -10.10 10.37
CA GLY A 93 -16.60 -9.71 10.78
C GLY A 93 -15.48 -10.27 9.91
N HIS A 94 -15.78 -10.74 8.70
CA HIS A 94 -14.73 -11.14 7.76
C HIS A 94 -14.28 -9.94 6.90
N TYR A 95 -13.30 -9.18 7.38
CA TYR A 95 -12.90 -7.91 6.76
C TYR A 95 -12.27 -8.06 5.36
N LYS A 96 -11.62 -9.20 5.06
CA LYS A 96 -11.19 -9.48 3.67
C LYS A 96 -12.39 -9.71 2.73
N ALA A 97 -13.51 -10.25 3.22
CA ALA A 97 -14.74 -10.34 2.44
C ALA A 97 -15.33 -8.95 2.17
N ASN A 98 -15.31 -8.04 3.16
CA ASN A 98 -15.68 -6.65 3.01
C ASN A 98 -14.86 -5.97 1.90
N ILE A 99 -13.53 -6.08 1.96
CA ILE A 99 -12.61 -5.51 0.95
C ILE A 99 -12.90 -6.08 -0.44
N ASN A 100 -13.08 -7.40 -0.56
CA ASN A 100 -13.35 -8.05 -1.84
C ASN A 100 -14.72 -7.68 -2.41
N LEU A 101 -15.73 -7.53 -1.56
CA LEU A 101 -17.07 -7.09 -1.95
C LEU A 101 -17.02 -5.67 -2.54
N GLN A 102 -16.36 -4.74 -1.87
CA GLN A 102 -16.21 -3.37 -2.36
C GLN A 102 -15.39 -3.31 -3.66
N ASN A 103 -14.25 -4.02 -3.72
CA ASN A 103 -13.42 -4.09 -4.92
C ASN A 103 -14.17 -4.71 -6.10
N GLY A 104 -14.94 -5.78 -5.88
CA GLY A 104 -15.76 -6.41 -6.92
C GLY A 104 -16.85 -5.48 -7.45
N THR A 105 -17.46 -4.67 -6.59
CA THR A 105 -18.43 -3.66 -7.00
C THR A 105 -17.78 -2.55 -7.85
N MET A 106 -16.62 -2.05 -7.43
CA MET A 106 -15.88 -1.04 -8.21
C MET A 106 -15.45 -1.54 -9.58
N ARG A 107 -15.34 -2.86 -9.75
CA ARG A 107 -15.03 -3.52 -11.04
C ARG A 107 -16.27 -3.97 -11.83
N GLY A 108 -17.49 -3.70 -11.33
CA GLY A 108 -18.75 -4.01 -12.00
C GLY A 108 -19.21 -5.47 -11.90
N HIS A 109 -18.63 -6.26 -10.97
CA HIS A 109 -19.05 -7.64 -10.73
C HIS A 109 -20.21 -7.73 -9.74
N PHE A 110 -20.27 -6.86 -8.74
CA PHE A 110 -21.25 -6.85 -7.66
C PHE A 110 -22.00 -5.53 -7.61
N THR A 111 -23.02 -5.44 -6.73
CA THR A 111 -23.89 -4.28 -6.63
C THR A 111 -23.97 -3.77 -5.18
N LEU A 112 -23.28 -2.67 -4.88
CA LEU A 112 -23.44 -1.94 -3.62
C LEU A 112 -23.96 -0.53 -3.92
N SER A 113 -24.85 -0.04 -3.08
CA SER A 113 -25.19 1.39 -3.08
C SER A 113 -24.03 2.21 -2.51
N GLY A 114 -24.00 3.52 -2.80
CA GLY A 114 -23.01 4.42 -2.22
C GLY A 114 -23.02 4.41 -0.69
N ALA A 115 -24.22 4.38 -0.08
CA ALA A 115 -24.36 4.30 1.37
C ALA A 115 -23.78 2.99 1.94
N GLU A 116 -23.94 1.86 1.25
CA GLU A 116 -23.35 0.59 1.67
C GLU A 116 -21.82 0.64 1.58
N HIS A 117 -21.24 1.22 0.51
CA HIS A 117 -19.80 1.43 0.40
C HIS A 117 -19.24 2.22 1.58
N LEU A 118 -19.89 3.35 1.92
CA LEU A 118 -19.45 4.20 3.03
C LEU A 118 -19.56 3.47 4.37
N ARG A 119 -20.64 2.73 4.60
CA ARG A 119 -20.85 1.94 5.82
C ARG A 119 -19.82 0.82 5.96
N LEU A 120 -19.54 0.08 4.89
CA LEU A 120 -18.54 -0.98 4.86
C LEU A 120 -17.11 -0.42 5.07
N SER A 121 -16.83 0.74 4.51
CA SER A 121 -15.55 1.42 4.75
C SER A 121 -15.43 1.86 6.21
N GLN A 122 -16.52 2.36 6.82
CA GLN A 122 -16.53 2.70 8.24
C GLN A 122 -16.31 1.47 9.13
N GLN A 123 -16.92 0.32 8.82
CA GLN A 123 -16.65 -0.93 9.55
C GLN A 123 -15.17 -1.32 9.56
N LEU A 124 -14.45 -1.11 8.45
CA LEU A 124 -13.00 -1.33 8.38
C LEU A 124 -12.25 -0.34 9.27
N ILE A 125 -12.62 0.93 9.23
CA ILE A 125 -12.03 2.00 10.05
C ILE A 125 -12.20 1.71 11.55
N ASP A 126 -13.40 1.29 11.97
CA ASP A 126 -13.74 1.03 13.38
C ASP A 126 -12.90 -0.11 13.99
N VAL A 127 -12.34 -0.99 13.17
CA VAL A 127 -11.44 -2.07 13.59
C VAL A 127 -9.97 -1.82 13.19
N ASN A 128 -9.63 -0.59 12.87
CA ASN A 128 -8.29 -0.15 12.49
C ASN A 128 -7.73 -0.83 11.22
N VAL A 129 -8.58 -1.24 10.28
CA VAL A 129 -8.17 -1.69 8.96
C VAL A 129 -8.03 -0.48 8.05
N ALA A 130 -6.81 -0.12 7.72
CA ALA A 130 -6.43 1.10 6.99
C ALA A 130 -7.06 1.23 5.60
N THR A 131 -7.35 0.09 4.95
CA THR A 131 -8.06 0.03 3.66
C THR A 131 -9.41 0.74 3.70
N GLY A 132 -10.05 0.87 4.86
CA GLY A 132 -11.28 1.67 5.01
C GLY A 132 -11.06 3.15 4.67
N TYR A 133 -9.99 3.75 5.18
CA TYR A 133 -9.62 5.13 4.81
C TYR A 133 -9.23 5.24 3.34
N TYR A 134 -8.52 4.24 2.79
CA TYR A 134 -8.18 4.20 1.39
C TYR A 134 -9.42 4.23 0.49
N PHE A 135 -10.45 3.45 0.78
CA PHE A 135 -11.70 3.47 0.01
C PHE A 135 -12.40 4.83 0.05
N ILE A 136 -12.49 5.47 1.22
CA ILE A 136 -13.04 6.83 1.31
C ILE A 136 -12.22 7.80 0.44
N GLY A 137 -10.90 7.70 0.46
CA GLY A 137 -10.01 8.48 -0.42
C GLY A 137 -10.32 8.26 -1.90
N VAL A 138 -10.55 7.01 -2.33
CA VAL A 138 -10.94 6.67 -3.71
C VAL A 138 -12.29 7.30 -4.07
N PHE A 139 -13.28 7.21 -3.18
CA PHE A 139 -14.62 7.77 -3.43
C PHE A 139 -14.58 9.29 -3.54
N LEU A 140 -13.81 9.98 -2.70
CA LEU A 140 -13.59 11.42 -2.78
C LEU A 140 -12.85 11.82 -4.05
N LYS A 141 -11.83 11.07 -4.46
CA LYS A 141 -11.09 11.32 -5.69
C LYS A 141 -11.99 11.28 -6.91
N ASN A 142 -12.94 10.35 -6.94
CA ASN A 142 -13.78 10.08 -8.11
C ASN A 142 -15.16 10.76 -8.05
N GLY A 143 -15.54 11.37 -6.92
CA GLY A 143 -16.91 11.86 -6.73
C GLY A 143 -17.94 10.74 -6.76
N SER A 144 -17.67 9.62 -6.08
CA SER A 144 -18.51 8.42 -6.10
C SER A 144 -19.02 8.05 -4.70
N ALA A 145 -19.80 6.98 -4.59
CA ALA A 145 -20.44 6.54 -3.35
C ALA A 145 -21.32 7.62 -2.67
N GLY A 146 -21.85 8.58 -3.43
CA GLY A 146 -22.65 9.70 -2.90
C GLY A 146 -21.83 10.87 -2.34
N LEU A 147 -20.49 10.82 -2.46
CA LEU A 147 -19.61 11.92 -2.11
C LEU A 147 -19.38 12.84 -3.32
N LYS A 148 -19.22 14.14 -3.05
CA LYS A 148 -18.70 15.07 -4.05
C LYS A 148 -17.21 14.83 -4.23
N GLN A 149 -16.72 15.07 -5.44
CA GLN A 149 -15.28 15.03 -5.72
C GLN A 149 -14.57 16.10 -4.89
N ASP A 150 -13.54 15.66 -4.15
CA ASP A 150 -12.68 16.51 -3.35
C ASP A 150 -11.27 15.94 -3.33
N THR A 151 -10.40 16.46 -4.20
CA THR A 151 -9.04 15.98 -4.35
C THR A 151 -8.19 16.23 -3.10
N ALA A 152 -8.37 17.39 -2.45
CA ALA A 152 -7.60 17.72 -1.25
C ALA A 152 -7.94 16.77 -0.09
N MET A 153 -9.24 16.55 0.14
CA MET A 153 -9.69 15.61 1.16
C MET A 153 -9.30 14.18 0.80
N SER A 154 -9.37 13.77 -0.46
CA SER A 154 -8.92 12.47 -0.94
C SER A 154 -7.46 12.20 -0.56
N LEU A 155 -6.55 13.15 -0.78
CA LEU A 155 -5.14 13.03 -0.43
C LEU A 155 -4.94 12.88 1.09
N ARG A 156 -5.72 13.61 1.90
CA ARG A 156 -5.70 13.46 3.35
C ARG A 156 -6.08 12.05 3.79
N TYR A 157 -7.13 11.49 3.19
CA TYR A 157 -7.54 10.11 3.47
C TYR A 157 -6.51 9.09 3.00
N PHE A 158 -5.90 9.27 1.83
CA PHE A 158 -4.80 8.42 1.37
C PHE A 158 -3.59 8.50 2.31
N ARG A 159 -3.21 9.70 2.76
CA ARG A 159 -2.10 9.84 3.71
C ARG A 159 -2.44 9.14 5.04
N LYS A 160 -3.64 9.33 5.57
CA LYS A 160 -4.08 8.64 6.78
C LYS A 160 -4.05 7.11 6.63
N ALA A 161 -4.52 6.60 5.49
CA ALA A 161 -4.47 5.17 5.18
C ALA A 161 -3.02 4.66 5.07
N ALA A 162 -2.12 5.43 4.44
CA ALA A 162 -0.72 5.07 4.29
C ALA A 162 -0.01 4.98 5.65
N ASP A 163 -0.23 5.96 6.53
CA ASP A 163 0.34 6.00 7.88
C ASP A 163 -0.19 4.87 8.79
N GLN A 164 -1.37 4.34 8.48
CA GLN A 164 -1.97 3.20 9.18
C GLN A 164 -1.72 1.84 8.52
N GLY A 165 -0.95 1.80 7.45
CA GLY A 165 -0.44 0.57 6.89
C GLY A 165 -1.06 0.10 5.56
N SER A 166 -2.01 0.83 4.96
CA SER A 166 -2.57 0.42 3.66
C SER A 166 -1.51 0.47 2.56
N ALA A 167 -1.13 -0.69 2.02
CA ALA A 167 -0.15 -0.80 0.94
C ALA A 167 -0.54 0.01 -0.31
N HIS A 168 -1.82 -0.01 -0.69
CA HIS A 168 -2.33 0.78 -1.82
C HIS A 168 -2.23 2.28 -1.58
N ALA A 169 -2.47 2.73 -0.35
CA ALA A 169 -2.34 4.14 0.01
C ALA A 169 -0.87 4.57 0.09
N GLN A 170 0.00 3.73 0.65
CA GLN A 170 1.46 3.95 0.68
C GLN A 170 2.01 4.11 -0.74
N TYR A 171 1.60 3.24 -1.68
CA TYR A 171 1.94 3.38 -3.08
C TYR A 171 1.40 4.68 -3.68
N SER A 172 0.09 4.97 -3.50
CA SER A 172 -0.56 6.14 -4.09
C SER A 172 0.03 7.48 -3.60
N VAL A 173 0.38 7.58 -2.31
CA VAL A 173 1.04 8.76 -1.74
C VAL A 173 2.50 8.81 -2.16
N GLY A 174 3.20 7.66 -2.14
CA GLY A 174 4.58 7.54 -2.60
C GLY A 174 4.75 7.98 -4.05
N ASP A 175 3.79 7.65 -4.92
CA ASP A 175 3.80 8.09 -6.32
C ASP A 175 3.72 9.63 -6.45
N LYS A 176 2.89 10.28 -5.63
CA LYS A 176 2.80 11.75 -5.58
C LYS A 176 4.06 12.43 -5.05
N LEU A 177 4.81 11.76 -4.18
CA LEU A 177 6.03 12.27 -3.58
C LEU A 177 7.29 11.92 -4.39
N ALA A 178 7.17 11.10 -5.44
CA ALA A 178 8.31 10.60 -6.22
C ALA A 178 9.07 11.65 -7.04
N PRO A 179 8.46 12.72 -7.61
CA PRO A 179 9.19 13.75 -8.34
C PRO A 179 10.35 14.34 -7.53
N SER A 180 11.44 14.71 -8.22
CA SER A 180 12.69 15.16 -7.60
C SER A 180 12.57 16.45 -6.78
N ASP A 181 11.60 17.28 -7.10
CA ASP A 181 11.25 18.54 -6.41
C ASP A 181 10.31 18.34 -5.22
N MET A 182 9.82 17.11 -5.02
CA MET A 182 8.91 16.76 -3.92
C MET A 182 9.68 16.14 -2.74
N ALA A 183 9.43 14.86 -2.43
CA ALA A 183 10.07 14.14 -1.35
C ALA A 183 10.44 12.69 -1.77
N PRO A 184 11.37 12.53 -2.74
CA PRO A 184 11.66 11.22 -3.33
C PRO A 184 12.19 10.19 -2.34
N GLU A 185 12.85 10.61 -1.25
CA GLU A 185 13.28 9.71 -0.17
C GLU A 185 12.08 9.10 0.56
N VAL A 186 11.09 9.92 0.91
CA VAL A 186 9.84 9.46 1.55
C VAL A 186 9.04 8.58 0.59
N ALA A 187 9.01 8.93 -0.68
CA ALA A 187 8.39 8.12 -1.74
C ALA A 187 9.00 6.71 -1.78
N ARG A 188 10.33 6.58 -1.74
CA ARG A 188 11.02 5.28 -1.71
C ARG A 188 10.68 4.48 -0.46
N GLN A 189 10.62 5.14 0.71
CA GLN A 189 10.23 4.47 1.97
C GLN A 189 8.79 3.93 1.88
N MET A 190 7.85 4.72 1.37
CA MET A 190 6.46 4.31 1.19
C MET A 190 6.33 3.18 0.18
N ARG A 191 7.02 3.27 -0.97
CA ARG A 191 7.02 2.20 -1.99
C ARG A 191 7.63 0.90 -1.44
N ARG A 192 8.71 0.98 -0.65
CA ARG A 192 9.30 -0.19 0.01
C ARG A 192 8.31 -0.84 0.97
N CYS A 193 7.67 -0.05 1.82
CA CYS A 193 6.68 -0.54 2.76
C CYS A 193 5.48 -1.21 2.07
N ALA A 194 5.01 -0.64 0.96
CA ALA A 194 3.96 -1.24 0.15
C ALA A 194 4.42 -2.54 -0.53
N ALA A 195 5.65 -2.57 -1.06
CA ALA A 195 6.24 -3.74 -1.71
C ALA A 195 6.38 -4.93 -0.75
N GLU A 196 6.81 -4.67 0.48
CA GLU A 196 6.92 -5.68 1.56
C GLU A 196 5.56 -6.28 1.94
N GLN A 197 4.47 -5.57 1.68
CA GLN A 197 3.09 -6.04 1.83
C GLN A 197 2.53 -6.70 0.56
N GLY A 198 3.36 -6.90 -0.47
CA GLY A 198 3.00 -7.58 -1.71
C GLY A 198 2.33 -6.68 -2.76
N HIS A 199 2.61 -5.37 -2.76
CA HIS A 199 2.19 -4.46 -3.82
C HIS A 199 3.22 -4.49 -4.96
N GLY A 200 2.88 -5.16 -6.08
CA GLY A 200 3.80 -5.40 -7.20
C GLY A 200 4.30 -4.11 -7.86
N ASP A 201 3.40 -3.19 -8.22
CA ASP A 201 3.76 -1.91 -8.87
C ASP A 201 4.68 -1.07 -7.96
N ALA A 202 4.46 -1.10 -6.64
CA ALA A 202 5.34 -0.38 -5.71
C ALA A 202 6.76 -0.96 -5.72
N ALA A 203 6.88 -2.28 -5.87
CA ALA A 203 8.16 -2.97 -5.92
C ALA A 203 8.91 -2.66 -7.23
N SER A 204 8.23 -2.74 -8.38
CA SER A 204 8.84 -2.44 -9.68
C SER A 204 9.26 -0.97 -9.79
N ASP A 205 8.41 -0.03 -9.39
CA ASP A 205 8.74 1.40 -9.38
C ASP A 205 9.90 1.73 -8.43
N LEU A 206 9.96 1.07 -7.27
CA LEU A 206 11.08 1.20 -6.35
C LEU A 206 12.36 0.66 -6.98
N GLY A 207 12.30 -0.51 -7.61
CA GLY A 207 13.43 -1.14 -8.29
C GLY A 207 14.02 -0.26 -9.39
N VAL A 208 13.16 0.29 -10.25
CA VAL A 208 13.56 1.23 -11.32
C VAL A 208 14.19 2.50 -10.75
N ASN A 209 13.60 3.07 -9.70
CA ASN A 209 14.15 4.28 -9.07
C ASN A 209 15.55 4.02 -8.45
N LEU A 210 15.71 2.90 -7.72
CA LEU A 210 16.98 2.52 -7.10
C LEU A 210 18.06 2.20 -8.14
N GLN A 211 17.67 1.54 -9.24
CA GLN A 211 18.54 1.30 -10.39
C GLN A 211 19.07 2.62 -10.97
N GLY A 212 18.18 3.59 -11.21
CA GLY A 212 18.55 4.91 -11.72
C GLY A 212 19.50 5.70 -10.79
N LEU A 213 19.48 5.37 -9.49
CA LEU A 213 20.41 5.92 -8.49
C LEU A 213 21.72 5.11 -8.37
N GLY A 214 21.91 4.05 -9.15
CA GLY A 214 23.06 3.16 -9.06
C GLY A 214 23.07 2.25 -7.83
N GLN A 215 21.96 2.15 -7.10
CA GLN A 215 21.78 1.31 -5.90
C GLN A 215 21.33 -0.10 -6.32
N TYR A 216 22.18 -0.79 -7.10
CA TYR A 216 21.81 -2.02 -7.81
C TYR A 216 21.39 -3.17 -6.88
N GLN A 217 22.07 -3.37 -5.75
CA GLN A 217 21.70 -4.42 -4.81
C GLN A 217 20.28 -4.20 -4.25
N SER A 218 19.98 -2.97 -3.83
CA SER A 218 18.64 -2.61 -3.34
C SER A 218 17.58 -2.66 -4.44
N ALA A 219 17.97 -2.41 -5.71
CA ALA A 219 17.08 -2.57 -6.85
C ALA A 219 16.72 -4.03 -7.09
N LEU A 220 17.72 -4.94 -7.01
CA LEU A 220 17.48 -6.39 -7.11
C LEU A 220 16.50 -6.88 -6.04
N GLU A 221 16.69 -6.44 -4.78
CA GLU A 221 15.81 -6.79 -3.68
C GLU A 221 14.37 -6.28 -3.90
N ALA A 222 14.23 -5.05 -4.40
CA ALA A 222 12.92 -4.48 -4.73
C ALA A 222 12.23 -5.27 -5.86
N PHE A 223 12.93 -5.57 -6.95
CA PHE A 223 12.37 -6.40 -8.02
C PHE A 223 12.05 -7.82 -7.54
N GLN A 224 12.83 -8.40 -6.64
CA GLN A 224 12.56 -9.71 -6.05
C GLN A 224 11.24 -9.70 -5.25
N LEU A 225 10.97 -8.64 -4.47
CA LEU A 225 9.67 -8.43 -3.82
C LEU A 225 8.54 -8.33 -4.86
N GLY A 226 8.79 -7.66 -5.98
CA GLY A 226 7.84 -7.56 -7.08
C GLY A 226 7.50 -8.94 -7.68
N VAL A 227 8.50 -9.78 -7.93
CA VAL A 227 8.28 -11.16 -8.41
C VAL A 227 7.46 -11.96 -7.40
N ALA A 228 7.80 -11.88 -6.09
CA ALA A 228 7.01 -12.52 -5.03
C ALA A 228 5.55 -12.06 -5.06
N ALA A 229 5.34 -10.76 -5.32
CA ALA A 229 4.03 -10.15 -5.44
C ALA A 229 3.31 -10.45 -6.77
N GLY A 230 3.94 -11.16 -7.71
CA GLY A 230 3.36 -11.53 -9.00
C GLY A 230 3.49 -10.44 -10.07
N ASP A 231 4.40 -9.50 -9.90
CA ASP A 231 4.69 -8.44 -10.88
C ASP A 231 5.61 -8.97 -11.99
N ASP A 232 5.08 -9.02 -13.20
CA ASP A 232 5.80 -9.51 -14.38
C ASP A 232 6.88 -8.52 -14.86
N THR A 233 6.68 -7.23 -14.64
CA THR A 233 7.67 -6.18 -14.93
C THR A 233 8.95 -6.41 -14.14
N SER A 234 8.85 -6.67 -12.84
CA SER A 234 9.99 -7.01 -11.98
C SER A 234 10.74 -8.26 -12.47
N ALA A 235 10.00 -9.31 -12.85
CA ALA A 235 10.60 -10.53 -13.39
C ALA A 235 11.33 -10.26 -14.72
N SER A 236 10.79 -9.39 -15.58
CA SER A 236 11.40 -8.95 -16.82
C SER A 236 12.72 -8.21 -16.58
N PHE A 237 12.74 -7.25 -15.64
CA PHE A 237 13.96 -6.51 -15.28
C PHE A 237 15.07 -7.45 -14.78
N LEU A 238 14.74 -8.38 -13.87
CA LEU A 238 15.71 -9.35 -13.37
C LEU A 238 16.20 -10.30 -14.46
N SER A 239 15.31 -10.81 -15.33
CA SER A 239 15.70 -11.64 -16.45
C SER A 239 16.70 -10.95 -17.35
N LYS A 240 16.44 -9.71 -17.74
CA LYS A 240 17.32 -8.95 -18.65
C LYS A 240 18.59 -8.47 -17.95
N GLY A 241 18.52 -8.11 -16.67
CA GLY A 241 19.67 -7.69 -15.87
C GLY A 241 20.71 -8.79 -15.71
N PHE A 242 20.27 -10.05 -15.53
CA PHE A 242 21.18 -11.20 -15.44
C PHE A 242 21.74 -11.68 -16.80
N LEU A 243 21.29 -11.14 -17.94
CA LEU A 243 21.99 -11.32 -19.20
C LEU A 243 23.37 -10.61 -19.23
N GLY A 244 23.65 -9.75 -18.24
CA GLY A 244 24.88 -9.00 -18.14
C GLY A 244 24.99 -7.88 -19.17
N PRO A 245 23.98 -6.99 -19.30
CA PRO A 245 24.08 -5.87 -20.22
C PRO A 245 25.23 -4.94 -19.84
N PRO A 246 25.82 -4.16 -20.79
CA PRO A 246 26.87 -3.22 -20.47
C PRO A 246 26.35 -2.09 -19.57
N SER A 247 27.24 -1.45 -18.82
CA SER A 247 26.91 -0.34 -17.93
C SER A 247 26.29 0.90 -18.64
N THR A 248 26.41 0.94 -19.96
CA THR A 248 25.77 1.96 -20.82
C THR A 248 24.30 1.66 -21.11
N ASP A 249 23.80 0.45 -20.79
CA ASP A 249 22.38 0.13 -20.86
C ASP A 249 21.66 0.73 -19.65
N GLY A 250 21.12 1.91 -19.81
CA GLY A 250 20.41 2.64 -18.75
C GLY A 250 19.11 1.99 -18.33
N LEU A 251 18.59 0.98 -19.07
CA LEU A 251 17.30 0.35 -18.75
C LEU A 251 17.44 -0.96 -17.97
N TYR A 252 18.43 -1.80 -18.32
CA TYR A 252 18.53 -3.16 -17.75
C TYR A 252 19.80 -3.43 -16.97
N TYR A 253 20.74 -2.50 -16.93
CA TYR A 253 21.96 -2.68 -16.16
C TYR A 253 21.66 -2.68 -14.65
N LEU A 254 21.98 -3.79 -13.99
CA LEU A 254 21.77 -4.01 -12.56
C LEU A 254 23.07 -4.29 -11.79
N GLY A 255 24.23 -3.94 -12.37
CA GLY A 255 25.52 -4.17 -11.75
C GLY A 255 25.87 -5.65 -11.57
N GLN A 256 25.18 -6.54 -12.27
CA GLN A 256 25.38 -7.99 -12.16
C GLN A 256 26.26 -8.55 -13.27
N GLN A 257 27.02 -9.58 -12.92
CA GLN A 257 27.67 -10.40 -13.92
C GLN A 257 26.67 -11.26 -14.67
N LYS A 258 27.01 -11.66 -15.88
CA LYS A 258 26.22 -12.54 -16.72
C LYS A 258 25.94 -13.87 -16.01
N ASP A 259 24.68 -14.19 -15.79
CA ASP A 259 24.20 -15.46 -15.24
C ASP A 259 23.00 -15.94 -16.07
N LEU A 260 23.29 -16.78 -17.06
CA LEU A 260 22.28 -17.23 -18.02
C LEU A 260 21.22 -18.11 -17.38
N GLU A 261 21.57 -18.87 -16.35
CA GLU A 261 20.58 -19.72 -15.66
C GLU A 261 19.60 -18.89 -14.88
N ARG A 262 20.05 -17.87 -14.12
CA ARG A 262 19.14 -16.91 -13.46
C ARG A 262 18.28 -16.19 -14.48
N ALA A 263 18.87 -15.68 -15.55
CA ALA A 263 18.15 -14.98 -16.60
C ALA A 263 17.02 -15.85 -17.20
N ASP A 264 17.29 -17.12 -17.49
CA ASP A 264 16.30 -18.05 -18.05
C ASP A 264 15.19 -18.39 -17.04
N ARG A 265 15.53 -18.62 -15.77
CA ARG A 265 14.53 -18.88 -14.72
C ARG A 265 13.58 -17.67 -14.53
N TYR A 266 14.10 -16.44 -14.43
CA TYR A 266 13.27 -15.24 -14.38
C TYR A 266 12.45 -15.06 -15.64
N LYS A 267 12.96 -15.39 -16.82
CA LYS A 267 12.19 -15.34 -18.07
C LYS A 267 11.00 -16.29 -18.05
N LYS A 268 11.17 -17.51 -17.56
CA LYS A 268 10.07 -18.48 -17.40
C LYS A 268 9.00 -17.96 -16.44
N ILE A 269 9.44 -17.42 -15.30
CA ILE A 269 8.53 -16.80 -14.33
C ILE A 269 7.82 -15.61 -14.94
N TRP A 270 8.53 -14.72 -15.62
CA TRP A 270 7.95 -13.57 -16.33
C TRP A 270 6.84 -13.99 -17.29
N SER A 271 7.11 -14.96 -18.19
CA SER A 271 6.09 -15.45 -19.13
C SER A 271 4.84 -15.95 -18.40
N LEU A 272 5.02 -16.72 -17.32
CA LEU A 272 3.91 -17.25 -16.54
C LEU A 272 3.11 -16.13 -15.87
N LEU A 273 3.80 -15.15 -15.25
CA LEU A 273 3.13 -14.02 -14.58
C LEU A 273 2.33 -13.19 -15.59
N ALA A 274 2.87 -12.94 -16.79
CA ALA A 274 2.20 -12.22 -17.86
C ALA A 274 0.98 -12.99 -18.38
N ASP A 275 1.12 -14.30 -18.65
CA ASP A 275 0.04 -15.15 -19.15
C ASP A 275 -1.14 -15.26 -18.16
N TYR A 276 -0.86 -15.20 -16.88
CA TYR A 276 -1.86 -15.30 -15.81
C TYR A 276 -2.13 -13.99 -15.07
N SER A 277 -1.73 -12.84 -15.62
CA SER A 277 -1.89 -11.51 -14.98
C SER A 277 -3.34 -11.24 -14.53
N TYR A 278 -4.34 -11.68 -15.30
CA TYR A 278 -5.76 -11.60 -14.97
C TYR A 278 -6.17 -12.33 -13.68
N ALA A 279 -5.36 -13.29 -13.24
CA ALA A 279 -5.66 -14.16 -12.10
C ALA A 279 -4.87 -13.78 -10.84
N ASN A 280 -4.11 -12.69 -10.87
CA ASN A 280 -3.27 -12.20 -9.78
C ASN A 280 -2.34 -13.30 -9.21
N PRO A 281 -1.41 -13.84 -10.05
CA PRO A 281 -0.45 -14.84 -9.64
C PRO A 281 0.44 -14.34 -8.51
N LYS A 282 1.07 -15.26 -7.75
CA LYS A 282 2.03 -14.95 -6.69
C LYS A 282 3.16 -15.98 -6.71
N VAL A 283 4.35 -15.55 -6.33
CA VAL A 283 5.53 -16.44 -6.22
C VAL A 283 6.19 -16.24 -4.86
N PRO A 284 5.49 -16.55 -3.74
CA PRO A 284 6.05 -16.33 -2.40
C PRO A 284 7.33 -17.12 -2.15
N GLU A 285 7.53 -18.25 -2.83
CA GLU A 285 8.70 -19.10 -2.77
C GLU A 285 9.90 -18.61 -3.59
N ILE A 286 9.85 -17.40 -4.15
CA ILE A 286 10.89 -16.92 -5.08
C ILE A 286 12.32 -16.99 -4.51
N ASN A 287 12.47 -16.69 -3.21
CA ASN A 287 13.77 -16.74 -2.56
C ASN A 287 14.30 -18.18 -2.36
N ASP A 288 13.41 -19.16 -2.34
CA ASP A 288 13.77 -20.57 -2.20
C ASP A 288 14.20 -21.19 -3.54
N ILE A 289 13.58 -20.76 -4.65
CA ILE A 289 13.83 -21.30 -5.99
C ILE A 289 14.82 -20.47 -6.81
N LEU A 290 14.94 -19.17 -6.49
CA LEU A 290 15.76 -18.22 -7.24
C LEU A 290 16.33 -17.12 -6.32
N PRO A 291 17.13 -17.49 -5.30
CA PRO A 291 17.74 -16.54 -4.38
C PRO A 291 18.68 -15.57 -5.13
N LEU A 292 18.74 -14.31 -4.66
CA LEU A 292 19.64 -13.30 -5.23
C LEU A 292 21.12 -13.64 -4.98
N PRO A 293 22.05 -13.18 -5.83
CA PRO A 293 23.49 -13.30 -5.56
C PRO A 293 23.86 -12.64 -4.22
N PRO A 294 24.88 -13.17 -3.51
CA PRO A 294 25.84 -14.21 -3.93
C PRO A 294 25.38 -15.67 -3.71
N ALA A 295 24.13 -15.89 -3.32
CA ALA A 295 23.61 -17.24 -3.07
C ALA A 295 23.66 -18.08 -4.36
N LYS A 296 24.00 -19.37 -4.21
CA LYS A 296 23.99 -20.33 -5.32
C LYS A 296 22.55 -20.72 -5.66
N LEU A 297 22.30 -20.97 -6.94
CA LEU A 297 21.01 -21.46 -7.40
C LEU A 297 20.78 -22.89 -6.91
N PRO A 298 19.64 -23.15 -6.26
CA PRO A 298 19.21 -24.52 -5.96
C PRO A 298 18.73 -25.23 -7.22
N THR A 299 18.55 -26.55 -7.13
CA THR A 299 17.80 -27.30 -8.14
C THR A 299 16.35 -26.84 -8.15
N TRP A 300 15.80 -26.60 -9.35
CA TRP A 300 14.40 -26.22 -9.52
C TRP A 300 13.78 -27.02 -10.67
N ASP A 301 12.63 -27.60 -10.45
CA ASP A 301 11.88 -28.41 -11.42
C ASP A 301 11.06 -27.57 -12.43
N GLY A 302 11.09 -26.25 -12.33
CA GLY A 302 10.35 -25.33 -13.19
C GLY A 302 8.89 -25.09 -12.78
N LYS A 303 8.45 -25.62 -11.64
CA LYS A 303 7.09 -25.46 -11.13
C LYS A 303 6.97 -24.30 -10.17
N LEU A 304 5.78 -23.67 -10.14
CA LEU A 304 5.41 -22.65 -9.17
C LEU A 304 4.20 -23.11 -8.35
N GLN A 305 4.28 -22.98 -7.05
CA GLN A 305 3.23 -23.41 -6.11
C GLN A 305 1.86 -22.82 -6.47
N TRP A 306 1.82 -21.54 -6.83
CA TRP A 306 0.59 -20.88 -7.23
C TRP A 306 -0.06 -21.53 -8.46
N LEU A 307 0.75 -21.89 -9.48
CA LEU A 307 0.25 -22.52 -10.70
C LEU A 307 -0.25 -23.94 -10.41
N GLU A 308 0.52 -24.73 -9.68
CA GLU A 308 0.12 -26.09 -9.27
C GLU A 308 -1.20 -26.06 -8.49
N ALA A 309 -1.35 -25.17 -7.52
CA ALA A 309 -2.59 -25.00 -6.77
C ALA A 309 -3.77 -24.50 -7.66
N ARG A 310 -3.48 -23.67 -8.65
CA ARG A 310 -4.50 -23.22 -9.60
C ARG A 310 -4.97 -24.34 -10.50
N LEU A 311 -4.07 -25.18 -11.00
CA LEU A 311 -4.39 -26.32 -11.88
C LEU A 311 -5.10 -27.44 -11.12
N ALA A 312 -4.67 -27.72 -9.90
CA ALA A 312 -5.33 -28.70 -9.03
C ALA A 312 -6.77 -28.28 -8.69
N ASN A 313 -7.01 -26.97 -8.60
CA ASN A 313 -8.32 -26.35 -8.39
C ASN A 313 -9.19 -27.04 -7.32
N VAL A 314 -8.58 -27.46 -6.22
CA VAL A 314 -9.28 -28.19 -5.15
C VAL A 314 -10.36 -27.28 -4.54
N PRO A 315 -11.64 -27.68 -4.56
CA PRO A 315 -12.70 -26.88 -3.95
C PRO A 315 -12.58 -26.92 -2.42
N PRO A 316 -12.76 -25.78 -1.74
CA PRO A 316 -12.92 -25.79 -0.29
C PRO A 316 -14.29 -26.39 0.08
N LYS A 317 -14.52 -26.60 1.38
CA LYS A 317 -15.81 -27.05 1.89
C LYS A 317 -16.91 -26.07 1.47
N LYS A 318 -17.95 -26.56 0.83
CA LYS A 318 -19.14 -25.75 0.50
C LYS A 318 -19.94 -25.48 1.78
N PRO A 319 -20.24 -24.20 2.11
CA PRO A 319 -21.07 -23.89 3.26
C PRO A 319 -22.47 -24.44 3.08
N SER A 320 -23.04 -24.97 4.17
CA SER A 320 -24.42 -25.45 4.16
C SER A 320 -25.40 -24.27 4.13
N GLU A 321 -26.57 -24.46 3.53
CA GLU A 321 -27.63 -23.45 3.55
C GLU A 321 -28.08 -23.12 4.97
N ALA A 322 -28.03 -24.09 5.90
CA ALA A 322 -28.33 -23.86 7.31
C ALA A 322 -27.33 -22.87 7.94
N LEU A 323 -26.03 -23.01 7.67
CA LEU A 323 -24.99 -22.09 8.13
C LEU A 323 -25.20 -20.69 7.54
N ILE A 324 -25.44 -20.60 6.23
CA ILE A 324 -25.70 -19.33 5.55
C ILE A 324 -26.89 -18.61 6.16
N GLN A 325 -28.01 -19.34 6.38
CA GLN A 325 -29.22 -18.78 7.00
C GLN A 325 -28.97 -18.33 8.45
N GLN A 326 -28.23 -19.10 9.24
CA GLN A 326 -27.86 -18.74 10.61
C GLN A 326 -27.09 -17.42 10.65
N LEU A 327 -26.01 -17.31 9.85
CA LEU A 327 -25.17 -16.13 9.82
C LEU A 327 -25.91 -14.90 9.25
N ALA A 328 -26.73 -15.08 8.22
CA ALA A 328 -27.55 -14.00 7.66
C ALA A 328 -28.56 -13.46 8.69
N LYS A 329 -29.32 -14.33 9.32
CA LYS A 329 -30.33 -13.95 10.33
C LYS A 329 -29.70 -13.25 11.54
N ALA A 330 -28.54 -13.70 12.00
CA ALA A 330 -27.78 -13.07 13.10
C ALA A 330 -27.43 -11.60 12.84
N LYS A 331 -27.38 -11.19 11.58
CA LYS A 331 -27.05 -9.82 11.13
C LYS A 331 -28.23 -9.09 10.46
N LEU A 332 -29.44 -9.62 10.59
CA LEU A 332 -30.63 -9.06 9.96
C LEU A 332 -30.47 -8.90 8.44
N LEU A 333 -29.89 -9.91 7.81
CA LEU A 333 -29.74 -10.00 6.35
C LEU A 333 -30.74 -10.98 5.78
N GLU A 334 -31.12 -10.75 4.52
CA GLU A 334 -31.88 -11.68 3.72
C GLU A 334 -30.96 -12.86 3.30
N PRO A 335 -31.27 -14.11 3.70
CA PRO A 335 -30.37 -15.23 3.41
C PRO A 335 -30.15 -15.49 1.91
N ALA A 336 -31.14 -15.18 1.05
CA ALA A 336 -31.07 -15.40 -0.39
C ALA A 336 -30.10 -14.43 -1.11
N THR A 337 -29.90 -13.23 -0.58
CA THR A 337 -29.14 -12.16 -1.25
C THR A 337 -28.01 -11.61 -0.42
N GLY A 338 -27.98 -11.87 0.89
CA GLY A 338 -27.07 -11.23 1.84
C GLY A 338 -27.33 -9.74 2.05
N ARG A 339 -28.40 -9.18 1.49
CA ARG A 339 -28.75 -7.75 1.64
C ARG A 339 -29.40 -7.48 2.98
N PRO A 340 -29.22 -6.26 3.53
CA PRO A 340 -29.92 -5.86 4.75
C PRO A 340 -31.45 -5.98 4.61
N THR A 341 -32.12 -6.53 5.61
CA THR A 341 -33.59 -6.49 5.69
C THR A 341 -34.06 -5.09 6.08
N PRO A 342 -35.35 -4.71 5.87
CA PRO A 342 -35.91 -3.43 6.34
C PRO A 342 -35.74 -3.17 7.84
N ALA A 343 -35.62 -4.23 8.64
CA ALA A 343 -35.39 -4.14 10.09
C ALA A 343 -33.88 -3.94 10.46
N SER A 344 -33.00 -4.03 9.48
CA SER A 344 -31.55 -3.82 9.72
C SER A 344 -31.27 -2.35 10.01
N PRO A 345 -30.45 -2.01 11.01
CA PRO A 345 -30.05 -0.63 11.29
C PRO A 345 -29.13 -0.09 10.16
N THR A 346 -29.69 0.14 8.99
CA THR A 346 -28.96 0.50 7.76
C THR A 346 -28.46 1.94 7.71
N ALA A 347 -28.74 2.76 8.72
CA ALA A 347 -28.49 4.19 8.67
C ALA A 347 -27.46 4.66 9.71
N VAL A 348 -26.32 3.99 9.84
CA VAL A 348 -25.19 4.67 10.45
C VAL A 348 -24.64 5.62 9.39
N LYS A 349 -24.91 6.92 9.52
CA LYS A 349 -24.22 7.94 8.73
C LYS A 349 -22.72 7.74 8.99
N PRO A 350 -21.90 7.57 7.96
CA PRO A 350 -20.46 7.44 8.15
C PRO A 350 -19.96 8.64 8.95
N ARG A 351 -19.23 8.39 10.02
CA ARG A 351 -18.51 9.44 10.74
C ARG A 351 -17.32 9.82 9.87
N PHE A 352 -17.51 10.77 8.96
CA PHE A 352 -16.37 11.38 8.29
C PHE A 352 -15.45 11.93 9.37
N LEU A 353 -14.15 11.71 9.18
CA LEU A 353 -13.15 12.37 10.01
C LEU A 353 -13.42 13.88 9.98
N PRO A 354 -13.65 14.53 11.13
CA PRO A 354 -13.70 15.98 11.17
C PRO A 354 -12.38 16.52 10.59
N PRO A 355 -12.40 17.68 9.95
CA PRO A 355 -11.20 18.34 9.45
C PRO A 355 -10.06 18.40 10.45
N ASP A 356 -10.38 18.40 11.74
CA ASP A 356 -9.48 18.56 12.89
C ASP A 356 -8.57 17.35 13.17
N ILE A 357 -8.84 16.17 12.63
CA ILE A 357 -7.97 14.99 12.82
C ILE A 357 -6.71 15.08 11.96
N ILE A 358 -6.70 15.99 11.00
CA ILE A 358 -5.51 16.35 10.26
C ILE A 358 -5.19 17.82 10.56
N THR A 359 -4.90 18.13 11.80
CA THR A 359 -4.19 19.34 12.15
C THR A 359 -2.74 19.21 11.69
N VAL A 360 -2.57 19.30 10.40
CA VAL A 360 -1.34 19.83 9.84
C VAL A 360 -1.65 21.31 9.63
N ASN A 361 -0.91 22.15 10.36
CA ASN A 361 -1.02 23.61 10.27
C ASN A 361 -1.48 24.09 8.90
N GLU A 362 -2.51 24.91 8.87
CA GLU A 362 -3.14 25.52 7.68
C GLU A 362 -2.19 26.37 6.81
N GLN A 363 -0.90 26.33 7.06
CA GLN A 363 0.11 26.90 6.19
C GLN A 363 0.42 25.94 5.04
N ASN A 364 -0.51 25.84 4.10
CA ASN A 364 -0.41 25.70 2.62
C ASN A 364 0.82 25.00 1.97
N ILE A 365 1.84 24.54 2.68
CA ILE A 365 3.07 24.02 2.08
C ILE A 365 2.97 22.51 1.83
N GLU A 366 2.45 21.75 2.77
CA GLU A 366 2.33 20.29 2.62
C GLU A 366 1.37 19.87 1.50
N TRP A 367 0.32 20.65 1.28
CA TRP A 367 -0.70 20.33 0.28
C TRP A 367 -0.39 20.86 -1.10
N ARG A 368 0.43 21.90 -1.23
CA ARG A 368 1.01 22.29 -2.53
C ARG A 368 1.95 21.21 -3.08
N LEU A 369 2.60 20.44 -2.21
CA LEU A 369 3.48 19.35 -2.61
C LEU A 369 2.70 18.06 -2.98
N LEU A 370 1.43 17.93 -2.59
CA LEU A 370 0.59 16.77 -2.87
C LEU A 370 -0.56 17.06 -3.85
N GLY A 371 -0.75 18.32 -4.25
CA GLY A 371 -1.78 18.79 -5.17
C GLY A 371 -1.28 18.81 -6.65
#